data_9547e4985cb1fff9f9be41b843c88404
#
_entry.id   9547e4985cb1fff9f9be41b843c88404
#
_cell.length_a   1.000
_cell.length_b   1.000
_cell.length_c   1.000
_cell.angle_alpha   90.00
_cell.angle_beta   90.00
_cell.angle_gamma   90.00
#
_symmetry.space_group_name_H-M   'P 1'
#
loop_
_entity.id
_entity.type
_entity.pdbx_description
1 polymer ?
#
loop_
_entity_poly.entity_id
_entity_poly.type
_entity_poly.pdbx_seq_one_letter_code
_entity_poly.pdbx_strand_id
1 'polypeptide(L)'
;MELAHSFNLKDPQFLLNPYPVLSELRAHGRPMWHEEMQLWLAATHADATAVLRSKSLGRIYTPQEPSDLWETFNWLHADSIMENEGAKHTRLRALVSKAFNRGQIDRLAPRIQKIVDELLDNCEELGEFDLLADFAEPLPVRVIAELLGVSPSDEVNLRPWSQAIVKMYEFDVSVEEEVAARDASSEFAAMITTMVES
;
A
#
# COMPACT_ATOMS: atom_id res chain seq x y z
N MET A 1 25.01 -3.11 -22.80
CA MET A 1 24.86 -1.71 -22.33
C MET A 1 23.52 -1.09 -22.78
N GLU A 2 22.74 -1.79 -23.62
CA GLU A 2 21.42 -1.32 -24.12
C GLU A 2 20.23 -1.73 -23.25
N LEU A 3 20.29 -2.86 -22.53
CA LEU A 3 19.15 -3.42 -21.77
C LEU A 3 18.70 -2.56 -20.60
N ALA A 4 19.59 -1.85 -19.95
CA ALA A 4 19.27 -1.07 -18.77
C ALA A 4 18.47 0.23 -19.04
N HIS A 5 18.46 0.69 -20.29
CA HIS A 5 17.74 1.91 -20.70
C HIS A 5 16.32 1.65 -21.23
N SER A 6 15.99 0.41 -21.54
CA SER A 6 14.77 0.07 -22.29
C SER A 6 14.13 -1.27 -21.85
N PHE A 7 14.38 -1.76 -20.62
CA PHE A 7 13.68 -2.95 -20.20
C PHE A 7 12.20 -2.62 -19.92
N ASN A 8 11.34 -3.53 -20.29
CA ASN A 8 9.91 -3.39 -20.06
C ASN A 8 9.54 -4.11 -18.76
N LEU A 9 8.96 -3.39 -17.80
CA LEU A 9 8.45 -3.98 -16.53
C LEU A 9 7.37 -5.05 -16.74
N LYS A 10 6.72 -5.04 -17.91
CA LYS A 10 5.68 -6.03 -18.29
C LYS A 10 6.23 -7.20 -19.09
N ASP A 11 7.53 -7.19 -19.42
CA ASP A 11 8.15 -8.32 -20.12
C ASP A 11 7.98 -9.59 -19.26
N PRO A 12 7.32 -10.65 -19.79
CA PRO A 12 7.17 -11.90 -19.03
C PRO A 12 8.51 -12.48 -18.56
N GLN A 13 9.60 -12.27 -19.28
CA GLN A 13 10.93 -12.73 -18.88
C GLN A 13 11.47 -11.91 -17.71
N PHE A 14 11.22 -10.59 -17.68
CA PHE A 14 11.56 -9.75 -16.56
C PHE A 14 10.73 -10.12 -15.32
N LEU A 15 9.43 -10.32 -15.48
CA LEU A 15 8.55 -10.72 -14.37
C LEU A 15 8.92 -12.09 -13.80
N LEU A 16 9.32 -13.04 -14.66
CA LEU A 16 9.76 -14.36 -14.22
C LEU A 16 11.10 -14.33 -13.49
N ASN A 17 12.05 -13.50 -13.95
CA ASN A 17 13.39 -13.38 -13.36
C ASN A 17 13.97 -11.98 -13.57
N PRO A 18 13.67 -11.02 -12.67
CA PRO A 18 14.15 -9.64 -12.77
C PRO A 18 15.63 -9.47 -12.44
N TYR A 19 16.26 -10.46 -11.78
CA TYR A 19 17.58 -10.34 -11.21
C TYR A 19 18.71 -10.00 -12.19
N PRO A 20 18.76 -10.56 -13.41
CA PRO A 20 19.80 -10.21 -14.37
C PRO A 20 19.76 -8.72 -14.74
N VAL A 21 18.59 -8.18 -15.09
CA VAL A 21 18.39 -6.76 -15.43
C VAL A 21 18.72 -5.87 -14.24
N LEU A 22 18.22 -6.21 -13.05
CA LEU A 22 18.53 -5.46 -11.83
C LEU A 22 20.02 -5.52 -11.48
N SER A 23 20.73 -6.59 -11.84
CA SER A 23 22.18 -6.72 -11.65
C SER A 23 22.95 -5.78 -12.59
N GLU A 24 22.53 -5.67 -13.84
CA GLU A 24 23.11 -4.71 -14.78
C GLU A 24 22.89 -3.27 -14.33
N LEU A 25 21.65 -2.93 -13.87
CA LEU A 25 21.36 -1.62 -13.31
C LEU A 25 22.28 -1.29 -12.14
N ARG A 26 22.48 -2.24 -11.22
CA ARG A 26 23.42 -2.06 -10.08
C ARG A 26 24.86 -1.86 -10.52
N ALA A 27 25.31 -2.56 -11.56
CA ALA A 27 26.66 -2.45 -12.06
C ALA A 27 27.02 -1.05 -12.58
N HIS A 28 26.03 -0.24 -12.93
CA HIS A 28 26.25 1.17 -13.27
C HIS A 28 26.72 2.01 -12.08
N GLY A 29 26.41 1.62 -10.84
CA GLY A 29 26.86 2.28 -9.64
C GLY A 29 26.30 3.70 -9.42
N ARG A 30 25.24 4.07 -10.13
CA ARG A 30 24.56 5.36 -10.02
C ARG A 30 23.12 5.24 -10.52
N PRO A 31 22.19 6.13 -10.10
CA PRO A 31 20.85 6.19 -10.67
C PRO A 31 20.87 6.40 -12.18
N MET A 32 19.92 5.78 -12.87
CA MET A 32 19.80 5.83 -14.32
C MET A 32 18.44 6.35 -14.72
N TRP A 33 18.40 7.18 -15.76
CA TRP A 33 17.17 7.61 -16.38
C TRP A 33 16.59 6.51 -17.28
N HIS A 34 15.30 6.19 -17.07
CA HIS A 34 14.56 5.26 -17.92
C HIS A 34 13.64 6.05 -18.84
N GLU A 35 13.92 6.01 -20.14
CA GLU A 35 13.27 6.90 -21.10
C GLU A 35 11.79 6.62 -21.28
N GLU A 36 11.39 5.35 -21.35
CA GLU A 36 9.99 4.97 -21.54
C GLU A 36 9.15 5.27 -20.30
N MET A 37 9.69 5.02 -19.12
CA MET A 37 8.99 5.26 -17.84
C MET A 37 9.08 6.72 -17.37
N GLN A 38 9.93 7.54 -18.00
CA GLN A 38 10.16 8.95 -17.65
C GLN A 38 10.50 9.14 -16.15
N LEU A 39 11.35 8.25 -15.62
CA LEU A 39 11.75 8.29 -14.21
C LEU A 39 13.20 7.82 -14.00
N TRP A 40 13.76 8.16 -12.84
CA TRP A 40 15.08 7.71 -12.42
C TRP A 40 14.98 6.39 -11.65
N LEU A 41 15.81 5.43 -12.01
CA LEU A 41 15.92 4.13 -11.36
C LEU A 41 17.12 4.12 -10.38
N ALA A 42 16.85 3.92 -9.11
CA ALA A 42 17.85 3.76 -8.05
C ALA A 42 17.95 2.27 -7.67
N ALA A 43 18.87 1.53 -8.27
CA ALA A 43 18.93 0.08 -8.16
C ALA A 43 19.89 -0.42 -7.06
N THR A 44 20.78 0.42 -6.52
CA THR A 44 21.64 0.02 -5.41
C THR A 44 20.97 0.31 -4.06
N HIS A 45 21.29 -0.48 -3.03
CA HIS A 45 20.81 -0.21 -1.67
C HIS A 45 21.22 1.19 -1.17
N ALA A 46 22.43 1.63 -1.53
CA ALA A 46 22.93 2.96 -1.15
C ALA A 46 22.09 4.08 -1.78
N ASP A 47 21.80 3.99 -3.09
CA ASP A 47 21.01 4.99 -3.80
C ASP A 47 19.56 5.00 -3.30
N ALA A 48 18.94 3.83 -3.18
CA ALA A 48 17.58 3.70 -2.64
C ALA A 48 17.47 4.30 -1.23
N THR A 49 18.46 4.02 -0.37
CA THR A 49 18.52 4.58 0.98
C THR A 49 18.71 6.09 0.94
N ALA A 50 19.55 6.62 0.06
CA ALA A 50 19.76 8.05 -0.10
C ALA A 50 18.48 8.76 -0.54
N VAL A 51 17.75 8.21 -1.51
CA VAL A 51 16.46 8.74 -1.98
C VAL A 51 15.44 8.74 -0.83
N LEU A 52 15.22 7.60 -0.16
CA LEU A 52 14.21 7.46 0.88
C LEU A 52 14.50 8.29 2.15
N ARG A 53 15.76 8.62 2.41
CA ARG A 53 16.17 9.47 3.54
C ARG A 53 16.36 10.94 3.18
N SER A 54 16.27 11.29 1.92
CA SER A 54 16.45 12.67 1.48
C SER A 54 15.32 13.56 2.01
N LYS A 55 15.70 14.70 2.58
CA LYS A 55 14.75 15.73 3.02
C LYS A 55 14.34 16.69 1.90
N SER A 56 15.02 16.61 0.76
CA SER A 56 14.74 17.42 -0.43
C SER A 56 13.96 16.70 -1.52
N LEU A 57 13.72 15.40 -1.34
CA LEU A 57 12.85 14.59 -2.18
C LEU A 57 11.61 14.23 -1.37
N GLY A 58 10.47 14.22 -2.03
CA GLY A 58 9.21 13.89 -1.40
C GLY A 58 8.16 13.53 -2.44
N ARG A 59 6.99 13.13 -1.96
CA ARG A 59 5.84 12.86 -2.82
C ARG A 59 5.03 14.12 -3.03
N ILE A 60 4.57 14.30 -4.26
CA ILE A 60 3.61 15.33 -4.60
C ILE A 60 2.37 14.60 -5.09
N TYR A 61 1.26 14.77 -4.38
CA TYR A 61 0.00 14.20 -4.79
C TYR A 61 -0.47 14.87 -6.08
N THR A 62 -0.78 14.05 -7.07
CA THR A 62 -1.41 14.48 -8.32
C THR A 62 -2.83 13.92 -8.33
N PRO A 63 -3.86 14.77 -8.27
CA PRO A 63 -5.24 14.30 -8.32
C PRO A 63 -5.54 13.52 -9.60
N GLN A 64 -6.38 12.50 -9.48
CA GLN A 64 -6.94 11.80 -10.62
C GLN A 64 -7.96 12.69 -11.34
N GLU A 65 -7.99 12.58 -12.66
CA GLU A 65 -8.90 13.35 -13.54
C GLU A 65 -9.80 12.40 -14.36
N PRO A 66 -11.02 12.80 -14.70
CA PRO A 66 -11.70 14.08 -14.35
C PRO A 66 -12.10 14.11 -12.86
N SER A 67 -11.94 15.27 -12.24
CA SER A 67 -12.04 15.46 -10.78
C SER A 67 -13.42 15.11 -10.20
N ASP A 68 -14.49 15.26 -10.96
CA ASP A 68 -15.85 14.90 -10.57
C ASP A 68 -16.05 13.38 -10.42
N LEU A 69 -15.39 12.58 -11.25
CA LEU A 69 -15.42 11.11 -11.13
C LEU A 69 -14.52 10.60 -10.01
N TRP A 70 -13.48 11.33 -9.66
CA TRP A 70 -12.46 10.91 -8.70
C TRP A 70 -12.52 11.67 -7.36
N GLU A 71 -13.61 12.39 -7.09
CA GLU A 71 -13.74 13.25 -5.91
C GLU A 71 -13.39 12.50 -4.62
N THR A 72 -14.04 11.38 -4.37
CA THR A 72 -13.84 10.61 -3.13
C THR A 72 -12.44 9.99 -3.05
N PHE A 73 -11.93 9.43 -4.14
CA PHE A 73 -10.56 8.91 -4.20
C PHE A 73 -9.55 10.03 -3.89
N ASN A 74 -9.69 11.17 -4.56
CA ASN A 74 -8.84 12.33 -4.35
C ASN A 74 -8.92 12.86 -2.91
N TRP A 75 -10.10 12.90 -2.33
CA TRP A 75 -10.30 13.29 -0.94
C TRP A 75 -9.58 12.35 0.04
N LEU A 76 -9.67 11.03 -0.14
CA LEU A 76 -8.96 10.05 0.70
C LEU A 76 -7.44 10.21 0.65
N HIS A 77 -6.89 10.61 -0.50
CA HIS A 77 -5.45 10.63 -0.73
C HIS A 77 -4.81 12.00 -0.50
N ALA A 78 -5.45 13.10 -0.91
CA ALA A 78 -4.87 14.43 -0.87
C ALA A 78 -4.37 14.86 0.53
N ASP A 79 -5.04 14.42 1.58
CA ASP A 79 -4.73 14.73 2.96
C ASP A 79 -4.11 13.54 3.74
N SER A 80 -3.76 12.45 3.04
CA SER A 80 -3.11 11.31 3.66
C SER A 80 -1.68 11.65 4.08
N ILE A 81 -1.19 10.92 5.10
CA ILE A 81 0.19 11.08 5.58
C ILE A 81 1.24 10.73 4.52
N MET A 82 0.90 9.84 3.58
CA MET A 82 1.81 9.37 2.55
C MET A 82 1.99 10.37 1.40
N GLU A 83 0.98 11.20 1.14
CA GLU A 83 0.95 12.11 0.00
C GLU A 83 1.29 13.56 0.38
N ASN A 84 1.77 13.76 1.60
CA ASN A 84 2.11 15.10 2.10
C ASN A 84 3.53 15.18 2.64
N GLU A 85 4.13 16.35 2.50
CA GLU A 85 5.47 16.65 2.96
C GLU A 85 5.50 17.88 3.91
N GLY A 86 6.68 18.16 4.47
CA GLY A 86 6.93 19.34 5.27
C GLY A 86 6.11 19.44 6.55
N ALA A 87 5.54 20.60 6.82
CA ALA A 87 4.80 20.87 8.05
C ALA A 87 3.51 20.05 8.17
N LYS A 88 2.82 19.79 7.05
CA LYS A 88 1.60 18.99 7.02
C LYS A 88 1.88 17.52 7.37
N HIS A 89 2.87 16.91 6.74
CA HIS A 89 3.33 15.56 7.09
C HIS A 89 3.74 15.49 8.56
N THR A 90 4.53 16.45 9.06
CA THR A 90 4.98 16.47 10.46
C THR A 90 3.80 16.48 11.43
N ARG A 91 2.78 17.29 11.15
CA ARG A 91 1.55 17.35 11.96
C ARG A 91 0.78 16.04 11.93
N LEU A 92 0.52 15.49 10.74
CA LEU A 92 -0.21 14.22 10.57
C LEU A 92 0.52 13.07 11.25
N ARG A 93 1.85 12.95 11.05
CA ARG A 93 2.67 11.94 11.69
C ARG A 93 2.67 12.04 13.21
N ALA A 94 2.66 13.26 13.76
CA ALA A 94 2.58 13.45 15.20
C ALA A 94 1.25 12.96 15.80
N LEU A 95 0.14 13.08 15.07
CA LEU A 95 -1.17 12.55 15.47
C LEU A 95 -1.16 11.01 15.47
N VAL A 96 -0.72 10.42 14.36
CA VAL A 96 -0.63 8.95 14.20
C VAL A 96 0.31 8.35 15.26
N SER A 97 1.48 8.97 15.51
CA SER A 97 2.45 8.46 16.49
C SER A 97 1.91 8.39 17.91
N LYS A 98 0.88 9.18 18.27
CA LYS A 98 0.23 9.08 19.59
C LYS A 98 -0.61 7.80 19.71
N ALA A 99 -1.24 7.37 18.63
CA ALA A 99 -2.02 6.13 18.58
C ALA A 99 -1.11 4.88 18.48
N PHE A 100 0.01 4.99 17.76
CA PHE A 100 0.96 3.89 17.52
C PHE A 100 2.18 3.96 18.47
N ASN A 101 1.96 4.17 19.75
CA ASN A 101 3.03 4.11 20.74
C ASN A 101 3.24 2.68 21.27
N ARG A 102 4.43 2.43 21.85
CA ARG A 102 4.82 1.11 22.34
C ARG A 102 3.80 0.50 23.31
N GLY A 103 3.24 1.27 24.23
CA GLY A 103 2.28 0.76 25.19
C GLY A 103 0.94 0.34 24.57
N GLN A 104 0.54 0.94 23.45
CA GLN A 104 -0.63 0.50 22.67
C GLN A 104 -0.31 -0.80 21.93
N ILE A 105 0.86 -0.88 21.30
CA ILE A 105 1.30 -2.09 20.59
C ILE A 105 1.44 -3.27 21.55
N ASP A 106 2.05 -3.08 22.72
CA ASP A 106 2.19 -4.15 23.73
C ASP A 106 0.82 -4.69 24.20
N ARG A 107 -0.22 -3.86 24.20
CA ARG A 107 -1.61 -4.27 24.53
C ARG A 107 -2.27 -5.09 23.40
N LEU A 108 -1.81 -4.98 22.19
CA LEU A 108 -2.33 -5.78 21.07
C LEU A 108 -1.84 -7.23 21.10
N ALA A 109 -0.72 -7.53 21.76
CA ALA A 109 -0.13 -8.86 21.73
C ALA A 109 -1.11 -9.99 22.10
N PRO A 110 -1.89 -9.91 23.21
CA PRO A 110 -2.87 -10.97 23.55
C PRO A 110 -4.03 -11.03 22.55
N ARG A 111 -4.40 -9.92 21.91
CA ARG A 111 -5.44 -9.90 20.88
C ARG A 111 -4.95 -10.49 19.57
N ILE A 112 -3.72 -10.19 19.18
CA ILE A 112 -3.06 -10.83 18.02
C ILE A 112 -3.00 -12.33 18.24
N GLN A 113 -2.60 -12.78 19.43
CA GLN A 113 -2.57 -14.21 19.74
C GLN A 113 -3.97 -14.86 19.57
N LYS A 114 -5.02 -14.22 20.08
CA LYS A 114 -6.38 -14.70 19.90
C LYS A 114 -6.80 -14.81 18.43
N ILE A 115 -6.47 -13.78 17.62
CA ILE A 115 -6.75 -13.79 16.17
C ILE A 115 -6.00 -14.95 15.49
N VAL A 116 -4.73 -15.17 15.87
CA VAL A 116 -3.92 -16.28 15.35
C VAL A 116 -4.55 -17.62 15.70
N ASP A 117 -4.94 -17.81 16.97
CA ASP A 117 -5.56 -19.07 17.43
C ASP A 117 -6.86 -19.33 16.66
N GLU A 118 -7.74 -18.34 16.52
CA GLU A 118 -8.98 -18.47 15.75
C GLU A 118 -8.75 -18.82 14.27
N LEU A 119 -7.74 -18.20 13.64
CA LEU A 119 -7.41 -18.51 12.24
C LEU A 119 -6.83 -19.91 12.09
N LEU A 120 -6.01 -20.36 13.05
CA LEU A 120 -5.46 -21.71 13.04
C LEU A 120 -6.55 -22.77 13.29
N ASP A 121 -7.47 -22.50 14.21
CA ASP A 121 -8.63 -23.38 14.45
C ASP A 121 -9.46 -23.56 13.17
N ASN A 122 -9.72 -22.46 12.44
CA ASN A 122 -10.41 -22.53 11.15
C ASN A 122 -9.62 -23.35 10.11
N CYS A 123 -8.29 -23.17 10.04
CA CYS A 123 -7.44 -23.95 9.14
C CYS A 123 -7.45 -25.45 9.50
N GLU A 124 -7.48 -25.78 10.80
CA GLU A 124 -7.59 -27.17 11.27
C GLU A 124 -8.93 -27.80 10.87
N GLU A 125 -10.03 -27.05 11.01
CA GLU A 125 -11.37 -27.50 10.59
C GLU A 125 -11.46 -27.75 9.08
N LEU A 126 -10.80 -26.94 8.26
CA LEU A 126 -10.73 -27.12 6.80
C LEU A 126 -9.91 -28.37 6.40
N GLY A 127 -8.92 -28.75 7.20
CA GLY A 127 -8.01 -29.86 6.95
C GLY A 127 -6.95 -29.56 5.88
N GLU A 128 -7.36 -29.13 4.69
CA GLU A 128 -6.51 -28.58 3.62
C GLU A 128 -6.89 -27.13 3.39
N PHE A 129 -5.91 -26.21 3.41
CA PHE A 129 -6.15 -24.78 3.32
C PHE A 129 -5.04 -24.05 2.53
N ASP A 130 -5.36 -22.87 2.01
CA ASP A 130 -4.39 -21.97 1.39
C ASP A 130 -3.77 -21.06 2.47
N LEU A 131 -2.46 -21.21 2.71
CA LEU A 131 -1.76 -20.46 3.73
C LEU A 131 -1.87 -18.93 3.53
N LEU A 132 -1.94 -18.45 2.29
CA LEU A 132 -2.08 -17.03 2.01
C LEU A 132 -3.53 -16.58 2.24
N ALA A 133 -4.49 -17.23 1.60
CA ALA A 133 -5.89 -16.82 1.63
C ALA A 133 -6.54 -17.02 3.01
N ASP A 134 -6.23 -18.13 3.70
CA ASP A 134 -6.92 -18.53 4.92
C ASP A 134 -6.21 -18.07 6.21
N PHE A 135 -4.92 -17.68 6.12
CA PHE A 135 -4.15 -17.28 7.31
C PHE A 135 -3.36 -15.97 7.12
N ALA A 136 -2.43 -15.93 6.15
CA ALA A 136 -1.44 -14.84 6.09
C ALA A 136 -2.04 -13.48 5.69
N GLU A 137 -3.08 -13.47 4.88
CA GLU A 137 -3.77 -12.24 4.45
C GLU A 137 -4.81 -11.77 5.47
N PRO A 138 -5.69 -12.62 6.05
CA PRO A 138 -6.66 -12.16 7.03
C PRO A 138 -6.02 -11.71 8.35
N LEU A 139 -4.90 -12.28 8.76
CA LEU A 139 -4.27 -11.93 10.04
C LEU A 139 -3.94 -10.42 10.16
N PRO A 140 -3.17 -9.79 9.28
CA PRO A 140 -2.88 -8.36 9.39
C PRO A 140 -4.13 -7.48 9.22
N VAL A 141 -5.08 -7.87 8.40
CA VAL A 141 -6.33 -7.12 8.21
C VAL A 141 -7.14 -7.09 9.51
N ARG A 142 -7.31 -8.23 10.18
CA ARG A 142 -7.99 -8.32 11.49
C ARG A 142 -7.25 -7.54 12.57
N VAL A 143 -5.92 -7.58 12.60
CA VAL A 143 -5.11 -6.80 13.55
C VAL A 143 -5.29 -5.29 13.34
N ILE A 144 -5.31 -4.82 12.09
CA ILE A 144 -5.56 -3.41 11.79
C ILE A 144 -7.00 -3.01 12.11
N ALA A 145 -7.98 -3.85 11.78
CA ALA A 145 -9.38 -3.61 12.11
C ALA A 145 -9.58 -3.46 13.63
N GLU A 146 -9.00 -4.36 14.42
CA GLU A 146 -9.01 -4.28 15.88
C GLU A 146 -8.34 -3.00 16.41
N LEU A 147 -7.19 -2.64 15.84
CA LEU A 147 -6.44 -1.43 16.24
C LEU A 147 -7.23 -0.14 15.97
N LEU A 148 -7.94 -0.10 14.85
CA LEU A 148 -8.70 1.07 14.41
C LEU A 148 -10.13 1.08 14.95
N GLY A 149 -10.61 -0.01 15.56
CA GLY A 149 -11.97 -0.14 16.05
C GLY A 149 -13.00 -0.33 14.92
N VAL A 150 -12.59 -0.93 13.81
CA VAL A 150 -13.49 -1.27 12.70
C VAL A 150 -14.44 -2.37 13.15
N SER A 151 -15.72 -2.26 12.76
CA SER A 151 -16.72 -3.25 13.12
C SER A 151 -16.45 -4.58 12.40
N PRO A 152 -16.84 -5.75 13.00
CA PRO A 152 -16.71 -7.04 12.32
C PRO A 152 -17.46 -7.12 10.97
N SER A 153 -18.53 -6.34 10.80
CA SER A 153 -19.30 -6.27 9.56
C SER A 153 -18.54 -5.54 8.44
N ASP A 154 -17.68 -4.59 8.80
CA ASP A 154 -16.90 -3.80 7.85
C ASP A 154 -15.51 -4.40 7.59
N GLU A 155 -14.99 -5.18 8.55
CA GLU A 155 -13.68 -5.84 8.46
C GLU A 155 -13.53 -6.65 7.17
N VAL A 156 -14.56 -7.38 6.77
CA VAL A 156 -14.55 -8.23 5.57
C VAL A 156 -14.33 -7.45 4.27
N ASN A 157 -14.64 -6.16 4.27
CA ASN A 157 -14.52 -5.27 3.11
C ASN A 157 -13.18 -4.53 3.05
N LEU A 158 -12.43 -4.47 4.16
CA LEU A 158 -11.17 -3.71 4.21
C LEU A 158 -10.16 -4.18 3.16
N ARG A 159 -10.04 -5.52 3.00
CA ARG A 159 -9.13 -6.08 2.02
C ARG A 159 -9.56 -5.82 0.59
N PRO A 160 -10.81 -6.15 0.14
CA PRO A 160 -11.28 -5.83 -1.19
C PRO A 160 -11.13 -4.35 -1.54
N TRP A 161 -11.52 -3.44 -0.64
CA TRP A 161 -11.38 -2.01 -0.86
C TRP A 161 -9.92 -1.58 -1.00
N SER A 162 -9.05 -2.04 -0.10
CA SER A 162 -7.62 -1.70 -0.16
C SER A 162 -6.97 -2.21 -1.44
N GLN A 163 -7.30 -3.43 -1.86
CA GLN A 163 -6.77 -4.01 -3.09
C GLN A 163 -7.23 -3.23 -4.33
N ALA A 164 -8.50 -2.85 -4.41
CA ALA A 164 -9.02 -2.06 -5.51
C ALA A 164 -8.38 -0.65 -5.56
N ILE A 165 -8.29 0.03 -4.41
CA ILE A 165 -7.72 1.38 -4.32
C ILE A 165 -6.23 1.36 -4.70
N VAL A 166 -5.48 0.37 -4.21
CA VAL A 166 -4.02 0.30 -4.41
C VAL A 166 -3.64 0.02 -5.86
N LYS A 167 -4.54 -0.55 -6.67
CA LYS A 167 -4.34 -0.73 -8.11
C LYS A 167 -4.04 0.59 -8.83
N MET A 168 -4.55 1.71 -8.34
CA MET A 168 -4.30 3.03 -8.91
C MET A 168 -2.83 3.50 -8.80
N TYR A 169 -1.99 2.77 -8.06
CA TYR A 169 -0.54 3.01 -8.01
C TYR A 169 0.26 2.15 -9.00
N GLU A 170 -0.41 1.25 -9.71
CA GLU A 170 0.21 0.41 -10.74
C GLU A 170 0.30 1.15 -12.09
N PHE A 171 1.13 0.63 -12.98
CA PHE A 171 1.21 1.11 -14.35
C PHE A 171 0.11 0.46 -15.20
N ASP A 172 -0.51 1.23 -16.10
CA ASP A 172 -1.52 0.76 -17.07
C ASP A 172 -2.74 0.10 -16.41
N VAL A 173 -3.38 0.85 -15.54
CA VAL A 173 -4.63 0.47 -14.89
C VAL A 173 -5.74 0.38 -15.94
N SER A 174 -6.52 -0.70 -15.93
CA SER A 174 -7.67 -0.87 -16.82
C SER A 174 -8.86 -0.03 -16.38
N VAL A 175 -9.80 0.21 -17.29
CA VAL A 175 -11.03 0.93 -16.98
C VAL A 175 -11.85 0.22 -15.89
N GLU A 176 -11.86 -1.11 -15.89
CA GLU A 176 -12.53 -1.92 -14.89
C GLU A 176 -11.91 -1.74 -13.51
N GLU A 177 -10.58 -1.67 -13.43
CA GLU A 177 -9.85 -1.40 -12.18
C GLU A 177 -10.08 0.03 -11.68
N GLU A 178 -10.15 1.01 -12.59
CA GLU A 178 -10.51 2.38 -12.24
C GLU A 178 -11.92 2.49 -11.64
N VAL A 179 -12.90 1.81 -12.24
CA VAL A 179 -14.27 1.76 -11.69
C VAL A 179 -14.26 1.12 -10.31
N ALA A 180 -13.62 -0.04 -10.17
CA ALA A 180 -13.53 -0.73 -8.88
C ALA A 180 -12.85 0.13 -7.81
N ALA A 181 -11.80 0.88 -8.15
CA ALA A 181 -11.12 1.79 -7.21
C ALA A 181 -12.01 2.95 -6.76
N ARG A 182 -12.84 3.52 -7.64
CA ARG A 182 -13.79 4.60 -7.29
C ARG A 182 -14.90 4.09 -6.38
N ASP A 183 -15.48 2.94 -6.71
CA ASP A 183 -16.54 2.31 -5.90
C ASP A 183 -16.00 1.97 -4.51
N ALA A 184 -14.86 1.30 -4.44
CA ALA A 184 -14.19 0.98 -3.19
C ALA A 184 -13.84 2.23 -2.36
N SER A 185 -13.41 3.31 -3.01
CA SER A 185 -13.13 4.59 -2.32
C SER A 185 -14.39 5.19 -1.71
N SER A 186 -15.52 5.11 -2.41
CA SER A 186 -16.79 5.64 -1.93
C SER A 186 -17.32 4.84 -0.73
N GLU A 187 -17.24 3.52 -0.78
CA GLU A 187 -17.67 2.65 0.30
C GLU A 187 -16.76 2.79 1.52
N PHE A 188 -15.43 2.84 1.31
CA PHE A 188 -14.45 3.05 2.38
C PHE A 188 -14.63 4.41 3.06
N ALA A 189 -14.85 5.47 2.29
CA ALA A 189 -15.12 6.80 2.83
C ALA A 189 -16.40 6.85 3.67
N ALA A 190 -17.47 6.18 3.22
CA ALA A 190 -18.71 6.07 3.97
C ALA A 190 -18.52 5.35 5.31
N MET A 191 -17.77 4.25 5.34
CA MET A 191 -17.42 3.53 6.56
C MET A 191 -16.64 4.43 7.52
N ILE A 192 -15.59 5.13 7.05
CA ILE A 192 -14.82 6.06 7.89
C ILE A 192 -15.70 7.16 8.47
N THR A 193 -16.59 7.75 7.65
CA THR A 193 -17.49 8.80 8.09
C THR A 193 -18.38 8.29 9.24
N THR A 194 -18.97 7.12 9.07
CA THR A 194 -19.82 6.48 10.09
C THR A 194 -19.03 6.23 11.39
N MET A 195 -17.77 5.77 11.28
CA MET A 195 -16.92 5.53 12.44
C MET A 195 -16.57 6.82 13.22
N VAL A 196 -16.44 7.94 12.53
CA VAL A 196 -16.08 9.23 13.17
C VAL A 196 -17.30 9.86 13.86
N GLU A 197 -18.52 9.59 13.37
CA GLU A 197 -19.77 10.11 13.91
C GLU A 197 -20.33 9.29 15.09
N SER A 198 -19.82 8.07 15.31
CA SER A 198 -20.25 7.16 16.39
C SER A 198 -19.47 7.39 17.69
#